data_141691c31e18fd87c1efb5466a2a230e
#
_entry.id   141691c31e18fd87c1efb5466a2a230e
#
_cell.length_a   1.000
_cell.length_b   1.000
_cell.length_c   1.000
_cell.angle_alpha   90.00
_cell.angle_beta   90.00
_cell.angle_gamma   90.00
#
_symmetry.space_group_name_H-M   'P 1'
#
loop_
_entity.id
_entity.type
_entity.pdbx_description
1 polymer ?
#
loop_
_entity_poly.entity_id
_entity_poly.type
_entity_poly.pdbx_seq_one_letter_code
_entity_poly.pdbx_strand_id
1 'polypeptide(L)'
;MKSRLQSAPMLTSSFIFLPGVGCATERRWWDEGLRDWAMFLNHSSVPGLSASRKDWYDGELRTAQQLADTGRFHSFATRLPRREHWRLYDLCRSRTVYLDIETTGAPPGQGDVTVVGLHRNGTTVSLVQNENLTGARLQRELDACDLLVTFFGSVFDIPYLCTLF
;
A
#
# COMPACT_ATOMS: atom_id res chain seq x y z
N MET A 1 -8.42 -23.73 -22.15
CA MET A 1 -7.72 -22.60 -21.49
C MET A 1 -8.77 -21.77 -20.76
N LYS A 2 -8.85 -21.87 -19.41
CA LYS A 2 -9.74 -21.03 -18.60
C LYS A 2 -9.08 -19.66 -18.50
N SER A 3 -9.66 -18.65 -19.12
CA SER A 3 -9.28 -17.24 -18.91
C SER A 3 -9.43 -16.97 -17.41
N ARG A 4 -8.31 -16.71 -16.72
CA ARG A 4 -8.38 -16.08 -15.40
C ARG A 4 -9.05 -14.73 -15.63
N LEU A 5 -10.28 -14.59 -15.16
CA LEU A 5 -10.87 -13.29 -14.90
C LEU A 5 -9.87 -12.57 -13.97
N GLN A 6 -9.09 -11.67 -14.54
CA GLN A 6 -8.27 -10.76 -13.72
C GLN A 6 -9.28 -9.91 -12.97
N SER A 7 -9.44 -10.18 -11.67
CA SER A 7 -10.17 -9.28 -10.79
C SER A 7 -9.52 -7.90 -10.88
N ALA A 8 -10.34 -6.86 -10.94
CA ALA A 8 -9.84 -5.48 -10.90
C ALA A 8 -8.92 -5.31 -9.67
N PRO A 9 -7.84 -4.52 -9.77
CA PRO A 9 -6.95 -4.28 -8.65
C PRO A 9 -7.74 -3.78 -7.43
N MET A 10 -7.37 -4.23 -6.22
CA MET A 10 -8.09 -3.89 -4.99
C MET A 10 -8.24 -2.37 -4.79
N LEU A 11 -7.27 -1.58 -5.23
CA LEU A 11 -7.35 -0.12 -5.16
C LEU A 11 -8.52 0.44 -5.97
N THR A 12 -8.78 -0.08 -7.18
CA THR A 12 -9.87 0.42 -8.05
C THR A 12 -11.25 0.08 -7.51
N SER A 13 -11.35 -0.83 -6.57
CA SER A 13 -12.57 -1.14 -5.82
C SER A 13 -12.69 -0.35 -4.51
N SER A 14 -11.73 0.53 -4.21
CA SER A 14 -11.74 1.33 -2.99
C SER A 14 -12.24 2.74 -3.22
N PHE A 15 -13.10 3.22 -2.33
CA PHE A 15 -13.60 4.59 -2.29
C PHE A 15 -13.18 5.34 -1.03
N ILE A 16 -12.50 4.66 -0.10
CA ILE A 16 -12.18 5.19 1.23
C ILE A 16 -11.18 6.37 1.21
N PHE A 17 -10.50 6.59 0.10
CA PHE A 17 -9.63 7.75 -0.10
C PHE A 17 -10.40 9.02 -0.50
N LEU A 18 -11.69 8.90 -0.85
CA LEU A 18 -12.55 10.05 -1.13
C LEU A 18 -12.92 10.75 0.18
N PRO A 19 -12.81 12.08 0.26
CA PRO A 19 -13.13 12.81 1.48
C PRO A 19 -14.57 12.57 1.95
N GLY A 20 -14.71 12.15 3.21
CA GLY A 20 -16.01 11.85 3.82
C GLY A 20 -16.54 10.44 3.51
N VAL A 21 -15.81 9.62 2.78
CA VAL A 21 -16.13 8.21 2.56
C VAL A 21 -15.37 7.36 3.57
N GLY A 22 -16.11 6.70 4.45
CA GLY A 22 -15.56 5.71 5.38
C GLY A 22 -15.96 4.29 4.98
N CYS A 23 -15.47 3.29 5.73
CA CYS A 23 -15.75 1.87 5.47
C CYS A 23 -17.25 1.54 5.37
N ALA A 24 -18.11 2.20 6.16
CA ALA A 24 -19.55 1.97 6.13
C ALA A 24 -20.18 2.46 4.81
N THR A 25 -19.76 3.64 4.32
CA THR A 25 -20.23 4.18 3.04
C THR A 25 -19.73 3.35 1.87
N GLU A 26 -18.45 2.97 1.88
CA GLU A 26 -17.85 2.12 0.86
C GLU A 26 -18.58 0.77 0.78
N ARG A 27 -18.80 0.10 1.92
CA ARG A 27 -19.53 -1.18 1.97
C ARG A 27 -20.95 -1.05 1.42
N ARG A 28 -21.68 0.01 1.81
CA ARG A 28 -23.02 0.25 1.27
C ARG A 28 -23.00 0.40 -0.25
N TRP A 29 -22.05 1.14 -0.82
CA TRP A 29 -21.92 1.27 -2.27
C TRP A 29 -21.66 -0.06 -2.97
N TRP A 30 -20.81 -0.91 -2.38
CA TRP A 30 -20.57 -2.26 -2.91
C TRP A 30 -21.84 -3.12 -2.87
N ASP A 31 -22.62 -3.03 -1.81
CA ASP A 31 -23.90 -3.75 -1.65
C ASP A 31 -24.95 -3.25 -2.66
N GLU A 32 -24.92 -1.97 -3.02
CA GLU A 32 -25.73 -1.33 -4.05
C GLU A 32 -25.19 -1.60 -5.48
N GLY A 33 -24.11 -2.37 -5.64
CA GLY A 33 -23.55 -2.78 -6.93
C GLY A 33 -22.44 -1.88 -7.46
N LEU A 34 -22.09 -0.80 -6.78
CA LEU A 34 -20.99 0.12 -7.14
C LEU A 34 -19.66 -0.44 -6.62
N ARG A 35 -19.14 -1.48 -7.27
CA ARG A 35 -18.00 -2.26 -6.75
C ARG A 35 -16.63 -1.72 -7.13
N ASP A 36 -16.57 -0.85 -8.13
CA ASP A 36 -15.32 -0.24 -8.59
C ASP A 36 -15.56 1.16 -9.15
N TRP A 37 -14.46 1.86 -9.44
CA TRP A 37 -14.49 3.23 -9.97
C TRP A 37 -15.22 3.32 -11.30
N ALA A 38 -15.07 2.33 -12.19
CA ALA A 38 -15.71 2.35 -13.50
C ALA A 38 -17.23 2.27 -13.35
N MET A 39 -17.72 1.37 -12.47
CA MET A 39 -19.16 1.28 -12.16
C MET A 39 -19.68 2.58 -11.56
N PHE A 40 -18.95 3.18 -10.60
CA PHE A 40 -19.33 4.46 -10.01
C PHE A 40 -19.43 5.57 -11.05
N LEU A 41 -18.43 5.71 -11.92
CA LEU A 41 -18.37 6.73 -12.97
C LEU A 41 -19.47 6.57 -14.03
N ASN A 42 -19.93 5.34 -14.29
CA ASN A 42 -20.99 5.05 -15.26
C ASN A 42 -22.41 5.35 -14.73
N HIS A 43 -22.58 5.56 -13.43
CA HIS A 43 -23.87 5.93 -12.86
C HIS A 43 -24.02 7.44 -12.87
N SER A 44 -25.16 7.93 -13.38
CA SER A 44 -25.49 9.37 -13.40
C SER A 44 -25.82 9.90 -12.00
N SER A 45 -26.23 9.03 -11.08
CA SER A 45 -26.53 9.37 -9.68
C SER A 45 -26.19 8.20 -8.77
N VAL A 46 -25.86 8.52 -7.52
CA VAL A 46 -25.58 7.53 -6.47
C VAL A 46 -26.48 7.82 -5.27
N PRO A 47 -27.20 6.83 -4.74
CA PRO A 47 -28.08 7.03 -3.60
C PRO A 47 -27.34 7.68 -2.42
N GLY A 48 -27.96 8.72 -1.85
CA GLY A 48 -27.41 9.48 -0.72
C GLY A 48 -26.34 10.52 -1.09
N LEU A 49 -26.05 10.73 -2.38
CA LEU A 49 -25.22 11.84 -2.86
C LEU A 49 -26.06 12.91 -3.56
N SER A 50 -25.71 14.18 -3.33
CA SER A 50 -26.18 15.27 -4.18
C SER A 50 -25.49 15.23 -5.54
N ALA A 51 -26.08 15.83 -6.57
CA ALA A 51 -25.47 15.91 -7.90
C ALA A 51 -24.08 16.56 -7.85
N SER A 52 -23.92 17.68 -7.15
CA SER A 52 -22.63 18.36 -7.01
C SER A 52 -21.57 17.50 -6.29
N ARG A 53 -21.99 16.68 -5.31
CA ARG A 53 -21.07 15.75 -4.62
C ARG A 53 -20.66 14.60 -5.53
N LYS A 54 -21.60 14.09 -6.34
CA LYS A 54 -21.32 13.07 -7.34
C LYS A 54 -20.32 13.58 -8.38
N ASP A 55 -20.55 14.77 -8.94
CA ASP A 55 -19.64 15.38 -9.92
C ASP A 55 -18.24 15.59 -9.37
N TRP A 56 -18.14 16.00 -8.11
CA TRP A 56 -16.85 16.15 -7.46
C TRP A 56 -16.12 14.80 -7.29
N TYR A 57 -16.82 13.77 -6.82
CA TYR A 57 -16.24 12.43 -6.71
C TYR A 57 -15.86 11.86 -8.07
N ASP A 58 -16.60 12.14 -9.12
CA ASP A 58 -16.23 11.74 -10.48
C ASP A 58 -14.89 12.35 -10.91
N GLY A 59 -14.67 13.60 -10.60
CA GLY A 59 -13.37 14.27 -10.82
C GLY A 59 -12.23 13.62 -10.05
N GLU A 60 -12.46 13.33 -8.77
CA GLU A 60 -11.50 12.66 -7.91
C GLU A 60 -11.15 11.23 -8.39
N LEU A 61 -12.17 10.47 -8.83
CA LEU A 61 -11.98 9.12 -9.34
C LEU A 61 -11.25 9.10 -10.69
N ARG A 62 -11.53 10.03 -11.60
CA ARG A 62 -10.78 10.16 -12.87
C ARG A 62 -9.31 10.51 -12.61
N THR A 63 -9.04 11.40 -11.65
CA THR A 63 -7.68 11.73 -11.22
C THR A 63 -7.00 10.51 -10.62
N ALA A 64 -7.69 9.76 -9.76
CA ALA A 64 -7.19 8.53 -9.17
C ALA A 64 -6.85 7.47 -10.23
N GLN A 65 -7.70 7.32 -11.25
CA GLN A 65 -7.46 6.40 -12.36
C GLN A 65 -6.17 6.78 -13.11
N GLN A 66 -5.97 8.06 -13.44
CA GLN A 66 -4.74 8.53 -14.10
C GLN A 66 -3.49 8.27 -13.25
N LEU A 67 -3.57 8.46 -11.94
CA LEU A 67 -2.45 8.18 -11.03
C LEU A 67 -2.12 6.67 -10.99
N ALA A 68 -3.14 5.82 -10.96
CA ALA A 68 -2.97 4.37 -10.99
C ALA A 68 -2.36 3.90 -12.32
N ASP A 69 -2.88 4.39 -13.46
CA ASP A 69 -2.41 4.04 -14.80
C ASP A 69 -0.96 4.50 -15.06
N THR A 70 -0.53 5.58 -14.42
CA THR A 70 0.85 6.12 -14.53
C THR A 70 1.81 5.59 -13.46
N GLY A 71 1.38 4.65 -12.62
CA GLY A 71 2.21 4.06 -11.57
C GLY A 71 2.56 5.00 -10.41
N ARG A 72 1.81 6.10 -10.22
CA ARG A 72 2.03 7.06 -9.13
C ARG A 72 1.34 6.63 -7.83
N PHE A 73 1.63 5.41 -7.38
CA PHE A 73 0.93 4.80 -6.23
C PHE A 73 1.21 5.49 -4.90
N HIS A 74 2.39 6.12 -4.74
CA HIS A 74 2.72 6.87 -3.53
C HIS A 74 1.75 8.02 -3.24
N SER A 75 1.08 8.56 -4.27
CA SER A 75 0.05 9.59 -4.10
C SER A 75 -1.17 9.07 -3.31
N PHE A 76 -1.38 7.77 -3.26
CA PHE A 76 -2.44 7.16 -2.45
C PHE A 76 -2.03 6.94 -1.00
N ALA A 77 -0.73 6.86 -0.68
CA ALA A 77 -0.25 6.65 0.68
C ALA A 77 -0.67 7.77 1.63
N THR A 78 -0.82 9.00 1.14
CA THR A 78 -1.30 10.15 1.92
C THR A 78 -2.82 10.28 1.95
N ARG A 79 -3.53 9.65 1.01
CA ARG A 79 -4.99 9.72 0.87
C ARG A 79 -5.69 8.55 1.53
N LEU A 80 -5.02 7.38 1.61
CA LEU A 80 -5.53 6.20 2.29
C LEU A 80 -5.14 6.21 3.77
N PRO A 81 -6.04 5.82 4.68
CA PRO A 81 -5.63 5.47 6.04
C PRO A 81 -4.55 4.39 6.02
N ARG A 82 -3.54 4.47 6.93
CA ARG A 82 -2.42 3.51 6.95
C ARG A 82 -2.87 2.03 6.97
N ARG A 83 -3.94 1.73 7.72
CA ARG A 83 -4.53 0.38 7.80
C ARG A 83 -5.08 -0.12 6.47
N GLU A 84 -5.26 0.74 5.49
CA GLU A 84 -5.82 0.43 4.16
C GLU A 84 -4.73 0.40 3.06
N HIS A 85 -3.45 0.62 3.40
CA HIS A 85 -2.35 0.59 2.43
C HIS A 85 -2.18 -0.78 1.75
N TRP A 86 -2.65 -1.86 2.36
CA TRP A 86 -2.68 -3.19 1.76
C TRP A 86 -3.42 -3.23 0.40
N ARG A 87 -4.34 -2.28 0.15
CA ARG A 87 -5.07 -2.15 -1.12
C ARG A 87 -4.17 -1.76 -2.30
N LEU A 88 -2.97 -1.26 -2.02
CA LEU A 88 -1.96 -0.93 -3.04
C LEU A 88 -1.19 -2.17 -3.52
N TYR A 89 -1.30 -3.29 -2.81
CA TYR A 89 -0.46 -4.47 -3.04
C TYR A 89 -0.49 -4.99 -4.48
N ASP A 90 -1.68 -5.14 -5.10
CA ASP A 90 -1.79 -5.68 -6.46
C ASP A 90 -1.06 -4.81 -7.48
N LEU A 91 -1.05 -3.49 -7.29
CA LEU A 91 -0.40 -2.53 -8.18
C LEU A 91 1.11 -2.44 -7.93
N CYS A 92 1.53 -2.63 -6.68
CA CYS A 92 2.94 -2.53 -6.27
C CYS A 92 3.64 -3.90 -6.20
N ARG A 93 2.97 -5.00 -6.54
CA ARG A 93 3.43 -6.38 -6.28
C ARG A 93 4.86 -6.65 -6.76
N SER A 94 5.22 -6.21 -7.95
CA SER A 94 6.57 -6.40 -8.50
C SER A 94 7.65 -5.55 -7.81
N ARG A 95 7.23 -4.52 -7.06
CA ARG A 95 8.09 -3.60 -6.32
C ARG A 95 7.78 -3.63 -4.82
N THR A 96 7.13 -4.70 -4.36
CA THR A 96 6.91 -4.98 -2.94
C THR A 96 8.12 -5.69 -2.36
N VAL A 97 8.59 -5.19 -1.22
CA VAL A 97 9.62 -5.85 -0.39
C VAL A 97 8.97 -6.30 0.90
N TYR A 98 9.16 -7.56 1.25
CA TYR A 98 8.85 -8.10 2.57
C TYR A 98 10.13 -7.99 3.41
N LEU A 99 10.02 -7.40 4.59
CA LEU A 99 11.14 -7.15 5.48
C LEU A 99 10.83 -7.68 6.87
N ASP A 100 11.82 -8.28 7.46
CA ASP A 100 11.83 -8.72 8.85
C ASP A 100 13.21 -8.51 9.45
N ILE A 101 13.31 -8.28 10.77
CA ILE A 101 14.59 -8.08 11.44
C ILE A 101 14.77 -9.00 12.64
N GLU A 102 16.03 -9.33 12.94
CA GLU A 102 16.46 -9.92 14.20
C GLU A 102 17.28 -8.90 15.00
N THR A 103 17.14 -8.90 16.30
CA THR A 103 17.78 -7.93 17.20
C THR A 103 18.39 -8.59 18.41
N THR A 104 19.19 -7.85 19.18
CA THR A 104 19.74 -8.27 20.46
C THR A 104 18.73 -8.30 21.60
N GLY A 105 17.47 -7.89 21.35
CA GLY A 105 16.38 -7.93 22.33
C GLY A 105 16.23 -6.70 23.21
N ALA A 106 17.19 -5.77 23.22
CA ALA A 106 17.04 -4.49 23.92
C ALA A 106 16.22 -3.50 23.06
N PRO A 107 15.58 -2.46 23.64
CA PRO A 107 14.74 -1.53 22.90
C PRO A 107 15.49 -0.79 21.77
N PRO A 108 14.78 -0.23 20.76
CA PRO A 108 15.38 0.61 19.73
C PRO A 108 16.26 1.73 20.33
N GLY A 109 17.48 1.90 19.80
CA GLY A 109 18.48 2.84 20.31
C GLY A 109 19.30 2.32 21.50
N GLN A 110 18.98 1.17 22.07
CA GLN A 110 19.76 0.47 23.10
C GLN A 110 20.20 -0.93 22.64
N GLY A 111 19.51 -1.49 21.66
CA GLY A 111 19.82 -2.78 21.06
C GLY A 111 20.24 -2.63 19.60
N ASP A 112 20.95 -3.65 19.14
CA ASP A 112 21.43 -3.73 17.76
C ASP A 112 20.47 -4.58 16.91
N VAL A 113 20.40 -4.26 15.62
CA VAL A 113 19.85 -5.15 14.61
C VAL A 113 20.95 -6.11 14.16
N THR A 114 20.75 -7.39 14.33
CA THR A 114 21.73 -8.43 13.99
C THR A 114 21.54 -8.97 12.58
N VAL A 115 20.30 -9.08 12.11
CA VAL A 115 19.96 -9.51 10.75
C VAL A 115 18.81 -8.67 10.22
N VAL A 116 18.88 -8.33 8.92
CA VAL A 116 17.74 -7.82 8.14
C VAL A 116 17.47 -8.80 7.01
N GLY A 117 16.31 -9.44 7.04
CA GLY A 117 15.81 -10.30 5.98
C GLY A 117 14.94 -9.49 5.01
N LEU A 118 15.22 -9.60 3.70
CA LEU A 118 14.44 -8.96 2.65
C LEU A 118 14.05 -10.01 1.61
N HIS A 119 12.77 -10.03 1.25
CA HIS A 119 12.28 -10.90 0.18
C HIS A 119 11.55 -10.08 -0.88
N ARG A 120 11.92 -10.28 -2.16
CA ARG A 120 11.30 -9.64 -3.31
C ARG A 120 11.38 -10.55 -4.55
N ASN A 121 10.27 -10.70 -5.25
CA ASN A 121 10.20 -11.44 -6.53
C ASN A 121 10.83 -12.85 -6.48
N GLY A 122 10.61 -13.58 -5.39
CA GLY A 122 11.12 -14.93 -5.21
C GLY A 122 12.59 -15.00 -4.77
N THR A 123 13.27 -13.87 -4.55
CA THR A 123 14.65 -13.80 -4.08
C THR A 123 14.68 -13.30 -2.64
N THR A 124 15.43 -13.97 -1.79
CA THR A 124 15.68 -13.55 -0.40
C THR A 124 17.13 -13.11 -0.24
N VAL A 125 17.31 -11.99 0.44
CA VAL A 125 18.61 -11.44 0.84
C VAL A 125 18.62 -11.33 2.35
N SER A 126 19.70 -11.81 3.00
CA SER A 126 19.95 -11.59 4.42
C SER A 126 21.16 -10.68 4.58
N LEU A 127 20.98 -9.61 5.31
CA LEU A 127 22.04 -8.68 5.69
C LEU A 127 22.36 -8.91 7.16
N VAL A 128 23.63 -9.23 7.45
CA VAL A 128 24.09 -9.66 8.78
C VAL A 128 25.03 -8.61 9.37
N GLN A 129 24.81 -8.27 10.63
CA GLN A 129 25.66 -7.35 11.38
C GLN A 129 27.14 -7.80 11.34
N ASN A 130 28.05 -6.85 11.26
CA ASN A 130 29.51 -7.06 11.12
C ASN A 130 29.96 -7.81 9.85
N GLU A 131 29.05 -8.15 8.94
CA GLU A 131 29.38 -8.77 7.64
C GLU A 131 29.02 -7.84 6.49
N ASN A 132 27.73 -7.69 6.20
CA ASN A 132 27.23 -6.98 5.03
C ASN A 132 26.03 -6.04 5.34
N LEU A 133 25.58 -5.95 6.59
CA LEU A 133 24.54 -5.01 7.02
C LEU A 133 25.15 -3.62 7.14
N THR A 134 24.93 -2.80 6.13
CA THR A 134 25.29 -1.37 6.10
C THR A 134 24.12 -0.56 5.58
N GLY A 135 24.03 0.74 5.96
CA GLY A 135 22.98 1.64 5.45
C GLY A 135 22.95 1.70 3.93
N ALA A 136 24.13 1.79 3.29
CA ALA A 136 24.23 1.79 1.83
C ALA A 136 23.78 0.48 1.18
N ARG A 137 23.95 -0.65 1.83
CA ARG A 137 23.49 -1.94 1.33
C ARG A 137 21.97 -2.05 1.49
N LEU A 138 21.44 -1.73 2.66
CA LEU A 138 19.99 -1.73 2.92
C LEU A 138 19.26 -0.76 1.97
N GLN A 139 19.79 0.46 1.79
CA GLN A 139 19.23 1.44 0.87
C GLN A 139 19.12 0.88 -0.55
N ARG A 140 20.16 0.23 -1.08
CA ARG A 140 20.12 -0.39 -2.42
C ARG A 140 19.03 -1.46 -2.56
N GLU A 141 18.81 -2.25 -1.52
CA GLU A 141 17.74 -3.27 -1.54
C GLU A 141 16.34 -2.62 -1.52
N LEU A 142 16.21 -1.42 -0.95
CA LEU A 142 14.96 -0.67 -0.83
C LEU A 142 14.72 0.35 -1.95
N ASP A 143 15.75 0.73 -2.74
CA ASP A 143 15.64 1.79 -3.76
C ASP A 143 14.52 1.56 -4.80
N ALA A 144 14.18 0.32 -5.08
CA ALA A 144 13.11 -0.04 -6.01
C ALA A 144 11.82 -0.48 -5.30
N CYS A 145 11.66 -0.16 -4.01
CA CYS A 145 10.49 -0.54 -3.22
C CYS A 145 9.41 0.54 -3.27
N ASP A 146 8.22 0.17 -3.74
CA ASP A 146 7.03 1.02 -3.67
C ASP A 146 6.14 0.68 -2.46
N LEU A 147 6.21 -0.57 -1.99
CA LEU A 147 5.44 -1.05 -0.85
C LEU A 147 6.30 -1.95 0.03
N LEU A 148 6.45 -1.56 1.29
CA LEU A 148 7.11 -2.36 2.31
C LEU A 148 6.07 -3.15 3.11
N VAL A 149 6.24 -4.45 3.19
CA VAL A 149 5.41 -5.35 3.99
C VAL A 149 6.24 -5.89 5.15
N THR A 150 5.76 -5.69 6.37
CA THR A 150 6.41 -6.13 7.61
C THR A 150 5.38 -6.75 8.54
N PHE A 151 5.82 -7.52 9.52
CA PHE A 151 4.98 -7.97 10.62
C PHE A 151 5.20 -7.06 11.83
N PHE A 152 4.20 -6.30 12.25
CA PHE A 152 4.30 -5.25 13.29
C PHE A 152 5.36 -4.17 13.03
N GLY A 153 5.78 -3.97 11.79
CA GLY A 153 6.94 -3.15 11.44
C GLY A 153 6.86 -1.70 11.85
N SER A 154 5.68 -1.07 11.91
CA SER A 154 5.54 0.31 12.39
C SER A 154 5.88 0.49 13.88
N VAL A 155 5.87 -0.60 14.66
CA VAL A 155 6.13 -0.60 16.10
C VAL A 155 7.48 -1.23 16.42
N PHE A 156 7.96 -2.13 15.58
CA PHE A 156 9.20 -2.89 15.82
C PHE A 156 10.26 -2.60 14.74
N ASP A 157 10.15 -3.15 13.54
CA ASP A 157 11.21 -3.09 12.53
C ASP A 157 11.65 -1.66 12.18
N ILE A 158 10.69 -0.80 11.88
CA ILE A 158 10.98 0.57 11.41
C ILE A 158 11.67 1.42 12.49
N PRO A 159 11.22 1.44 13.77
CA PRO A 159 11.95 2.13 14.83
C PRO A 159 13.41 1.69 14.97
N TYR A 160 13.70 0.38 14.92
CA TYR A 160 15.08 -0.12 14.96
C TYR A 160 15.89 0.34 13.75
N LEU A 161 15.37 0.19 12.53
CA LEU A 161 16.06 0.60 11.31
C LEU A 161 16.33 2.13 11.29
N CYS A 162 15.40 2.93 11.78
CA CYS A 162 15.57 4.38 11.87
C CYS A 162 16.67 4.80 12.88
N THR A 163 16.99 3.97 13.88
CA THR A 163 18.08 4.27 14.83
C THR A 163 19.44 3.84 14.28
N LEU A 164 19.48 2.92 13.33
CA LEU A 164 20.71 2.43 12.71
C LEU A 164 21.23 3.31 11.56
N PHE A 165 20.34 4.01 10.89
CA PHE A 165 20.58 4.73 9.64
C PHE A 165 19.92 6.10 9.61
#